data_189f4e7c923298cbb0c630bf3fef4fd7
#
_entry.id   189f4e7c923298cbb0c630bf3fef4fd7
#
_cell.length_a   1.000
_cell.length_b   1.000
_cell.length_c   1.000
_cell.angle_alpha   90.00
_cell.angle_beta   90.00
_cell.angle_gamma   90.00
#
_symmetry.space_group_name_H-M   'P 1'
#
loop_
_entity.id
_entity.type
_entity.pdbx_description
1 polymer ?
#
loop_
_entity_poly.entity_id
_entity_poly.type
_entity_poly.pdbx_seq_one_letter_code
_entity_poly.pdbx_strand_id
1 'polypeptide(L)'
;MGVKLVAEARARGAEAAEYVSKSFVKPIRLEFEKVYFPYLLINKKRYAGLYWTRPETHDKMDTKGIETVRRDNCRLVRTVIETCLRKMLIDRDVRGAEDYAKQVIADLLQNKIDMSQLVISKALAKADYAAKQAHVELAERMRKRDAGSAPALGDRVAYVIVKGTKGSAAYEKSEDPLYALEHNIPIDTRYYLDNQLSKPRGR
;
A
#
# COMPACT_ATOMS: atom_id res chain seq x y z
N MET A 1 20.58 -1.22 23.22
CA MET A 1 20.93 0.15 22.77
C MET A 1 19.70 1.00 22.50
N GLY A 2 18.69 0.50 21.80
CA GLY A 2 17.47 1.25 21.43
C GLY A 2 16.64 1.78 22.62
N VAL A 3 16.45 0.99 23.67
CA VAL A 3 15.63 1.37 24.83
C VAL A 3 16.19 2.63 25.54
N LYS A 4 17.50 2.69 25.74
CA LYS A 4 18.15 3.87 26.37
C LYS A 4 17.98 5.13 25.53
N LEU A 5 18.12 5.02 24.21
CA LEU A 5 17.94 6.14 23.29
C LEU A 5 16.50 6.66 23.28
N VAL A 6 15.51 5.76 23.34
CA VAL A 6 14.09 6.14 23.39
C VAL A 6 13.76 6.82 24.72
N ALA A 7 14.26 6.30 25.86
CA ALA A 7 14.06 6.92 27.16
C ALA A 7 14.65 8.34 27.23
N GLU A 8 15.88 8.51 26.75
CA GLU A 8 16.53 9.83 26.69
C GLU A 8 15.78 10.80 25.76
N ALA A 9 15.39 10.34 24.57
CA ALA A 9 14.62 11.17 23.62
C ALA A 9 13.26 11.60 24.21
N ARG A 10 12.60 10.74 24.96
CA ARG A 10 11.35 11.08 25.65
C ARG A 10 11.55 12.12 26.75
N ALA A 11 12.59 11.98 27.57
CA ALA A 11 12.90 12.94 28.62
C ALA A 11 13.19 14.33 28.05
N ARG A 12 14.03 14.40 27.01
CA ARG A 12 14.34 15.67 26.31
C ARG A 12 13.13 16.26 25.59
N GLY A 13 12.28 15.41 25.00
CA GLY A 13 11.05 15.85 24.35
C GLY A 13 10.03 16.47 25.34
N ALA A 14 9.88 15.88 26.51
CA ALA A 14 9.03 16.41 27.57
C ALA A 14 9.57 17.75 28.12
N GLU A 15 10.88 17.84 28.38
CA GLU A 15 11.56 19.08 28.80
C GLU A 15 11.39 20.20 27.75
N ALA A 16 11.60 19.88 26.47
CA ALA A 16 11.44 20.83 25.37
C ALA A 16 9.97 21.31 25.26
N ALA A 17 9.01 20.42 25.40
CA ALA A 17 7.60 20.77 25.36
C ALA A 17 7.22 21.75 26.50
N GLU A 18 7.73 21.50 27.70
CA GLU A 18 7.53 22.39 28.84
C GLU A 18 8.20 23.76 28.63
N TYR A 19 9.47 23.75 28.18
CA TYR A 19 10.21 24.99 27.91
C TYR A 19 9.50 25.87 26.88
N VAL A 20 9.12 25.30 25.74
CA VAL A 20 8.44 26.04 24.67
C VAL A 20 7.05 26.50 25.10
N SER A 21 6.33 25.72 25.91
CA SER A 21 4.99 26.10 26.42
C SER A 21 5.02 27.38 27.26
N LYS A 22 6.14 27.69 27.90
CA LYS A 22 6.29 28.94 28.68
C LYS A 22 6.26 30.20 27.81
N SER A 23 6.52 30.09 26.52
CA SER A 23 6.46 31.22 25.56
C SER A 23 5.08 31.47 24.98
N PHE A 24 4.10 30.60 25.23
CA PHE A 24 2.72 30.76 24.75
C PHE A 24 1.80 31.40 25.81
N VAL A 25 0.78 32.09 25.30
CA VAL A 25 -0.33 32.62 26.16
C VAL A 25 -1.19 31.43 26.59
N LYS A 26 -1.52 31.39 27.89
CA LYS A 26 -2.43 30.38 28.43
C LYS A 26 -3.81 30.46 27.73
N PRO A 27 -4.47 29.33 27.42
CA PRO A 27 -4.17 27.95 27.85
C PRO A 27 -3.30 27.15 26.87
N ILE A 28 -2.64 27.77 25.89
CA ILE A 28 -1.86 27.09 24.85
C ILE A 28 -0.62 26.47 25.45
N ARG A 29 -0.44 25.17 25.26
CA ARG A 29 0.76 24.44 25.63
C ARG A 29 1.07 23.34 24.64
N LEU A 30 2.34 23.00 24.47
CA LEU A 30 2.78 21.81 23.77
C LEU A 30 2.75 20.61 24.70
N GLU A 31 2.33 19.48 24.15
CA GLU A 31 2.41 18.18 24.82
C GLU A 31 3.38 17.28 24.03
N PHE A 32 4.21 16.55 24.78
CA PHE A 32 5.01 15.51 24.18
C PHE A 32 4.14 14.30 23.86
N GLU A 33 4.11 13.88 22.60
CA GLU A 33 3.21 12.81 22.17
C GLU A 33 3.93 11.46 22.09
N LYS A 34 5.01 11.40 21.31
CA LYS A 34 5.64 10.11 20.94
C LYS A 34 7.06 10.26 20.42
N VAL A 35 7.75 9.12 20.37
CA VAL A 35 9.03 8.97 19.65
C VAL A 35 8.85 7.94 18.55
N TYR A 36 9.50 8.15 17.41
CA TYR A 36 9.70 7.14 16.38
C TYR A 36 11.14 6.65 16.41
N PHE A 37 11.31 5.34 16.59
CA PHE A 37 12.63 4.72 16.52
C PHE A 37 12.54 3.21 16.21
N PRO A 38 13.19 2.71 15.11
CA PRO A 38 13.79 3.50 14.03
C PRO A 38 12.76 4.23 13.18
N TYR A 39 13.24 5.14 12.35
CA TYR A 39 12.41 5.97 11.50
C TYR A 39 12.95 6.00 10.06
N LEU A 40 12.12 5.66 9.10
CA LEU A 40 12.41 5.72 7.67
C LEU A 40 11.60 6.86 7.05
N LEU A 41 12.28 7.91 6.65
CA LEU A 41 11.70 9.04 5.93
C LEU A 41 12.03 8.92 4.44
N ILE A 42 11.01 8.69 3.61
CA ILE A 42 11.16 8.62 2.15
C ILE A 42 11.10 10.03 1.56
N ASN A 43 10.04 10.76 1.91
CA ASN A 43 9.87 12.18 1.56
C ASN A 43 8.78 12.80 2.44
N LYS A 44 8.45 14.09 2.20
CA LYS A 44 7.38 14.80 2.90
C LYS A 44 6.08 14.00 2.85
N LYS A 45 5.48 13.74 4.00
CA LYS A 45 4.25 12.95 4.19
C LYS A 45 4.34 11.46 3.83
N ARG A 46 5.55 10.91 3.60
CA ARG A 46 5.76 9.49 3.32
C ARG A 46 6.85 8.94 4.22
N TYR A 47 6.47 8.24 5.28
CA TYR A 47 7.37 7.70 6.26
C TYR A 47 6.83 6.43 6.92
N ALA A 48 7.72 5.67 7.52
CA ALA A 48 7.42 4.55 8.40
C ALA A 48 8.33 4.61 9.63
N GLY A 49 7.80 4.22 10.78
CA GLY A 49 8.59 4.16 12.01
C GLY A 49 7.94 3.30 13.06
N LEU A 50 8.75 2.78 13.97
CA LEU A 50 8.22 2.15 15.17
C LEU A 50 7.82 3.25 16.16
N TYR A 51 6.57 3.22 16.55
CA TYR A 51 5.93 4.19 17.42
C TYR A 51 6.13 3.77 18.89
N TRP A 52 6.60 4.69 19.72
CA TRP A 52 6.88 4.44 21.14
C TRP A 52 6.16 5.47 22.01
N THR A 53 5.26 4.99 22.87
CA THR A 53 4.69 5.76 23.97
C THR A 53 5.39 5.46 25.31
N ARG A 54 6.04 4.29 25.40
CA ARG A 54 6.81 3.84 26.55
C ARG A 54 8.24 3.48 26.13
N PRO A 55 9.23 3.57 27.03
CA PRO A 55 10.62 3.29 26.65
C PRO A 55 10.93 1.78 26.50
N GLU A 56 10.13 0.88 27.09
CA GLU A 56 10.44 -0.56 27.19
C GLU A 56 10.22 -1.27 25.86
N THR A 57 9.14 -0.92 25.15
CA THR A 57 8.75 -1.58 23.90
C THR A 57 8.02 -0.61 22.97
N HIS A 58 8.12 -0.86 21.67
CA HIS A 58 7.29 -0.15 20.68
C HIS A 58 5.85 -0.64 20.74
N ASP A 59 4.91 0.28 20.52
CA ASP A 59 3.48 -0.04 20.50
C ASP A 59 3.07 -0.65 19.17
N LYS A 60 3.50 -0.02 18.07
CA LYS A 60 3.14 -0.44 16.70
C LYS A 60 4.11 0.12 15.66
N MET A 61 4.06 -0.44 14.47
CA MET A 61 4.62 0.19 13.28
C MET A 61 3.60 1.16 12.71
N ASP A 62 3.94 2.44 12.63
CA ASP A 62 3.11 3.49 12.03
C ASP A 62 3.66 3.85 10.65
N THR A 63 2.75 3.91 9.66
CA THR A 63 3.08 4.26 8.27
C THR A 63 2.18 5.39 7.79
N LYS A 64 2.77 6.39 7.13
CA LYS A 64 2.03 7.50 6.53
C LYS A 64 2.41 7.66 5.06
N GLY A 65 1.38 7.79 4.23
CA GLY A 65 1.55 8.04 2.80
C GLY A 65 2.17 6.89 2.01
N ILE A 66 2.36 5.73 2.63
CA ILE A 66 2.88 4.51 1.99
C ILE A 66 1.69 3.63 1.58
N GLU A 67 1.83 2.90 0.49
CA GLU A 67 0.72 2.17 -0.16
C GLU A 67 0.19 0.95 0.62
N THR A 68 0.57 0.77 1.88
CA THR A 68 0.07 -0.32 2.75
C THR A 68 -1.42 -0.23 3.05
N VAL A 69 -2.03 0.94 2.92
CA VAL A 69 -3.44 1.20 3.30
C VAL A 69 -4.37 1.36 2.09
N ARG A 70 -3.83 1.55 0.89
CA ARG A 70 -4.63 1.84 -0.29
C ARG A 70 -5.23 0.59 -0.92
N ARG A 71 -6.54 0.61 -1.16
CA ARG A 71 -7.28 -0.50 -1.80
C ARG A 71 -7.20 -0.50 -3.34
N ASP A 72 -6.67 0.56 -3.95
CA ASP A 72 -6.44 0.69 -5.39
C ASP A 72 -5.14 0.03 -5.87
N ASN A 73 -4.33 -0.47 -4.95
CA ASN A 73 -3.21 -1.37 -5.24
C ASN A 73 -3.60 -2.82 -4.94
N CYS A 74 -2.98 -3.77 -5.63
CA CYS A 74 -3.22 -5.18 -5.35
C CYS A 74 -2.63 -5.57 -3.99
N ARG A 75 -3.15 -6.65 -3.41
CA ARG A 75 -2.74 -7.13 -2.09
C ARG A 75 -1.25 -7.48 -2.02
N LEU A 76 -0.69 -7.99 -3.12
CA LEU A 76 0.74 -8.31 -3.23
C LEU A 76 1.63 -7.11 -2.87
N VAL A 77 1.33 -5.93 -3.42
CA VAL A 77 2.10 -4.69 -3.14
C VAL A 77 2.10 -4.37 -1.66
N ARG A 78 0.93 -4.44 -1.04
CA ARG A 78 0.80 -4.23 0.39
C ARG A 78 1.64 -5.21 1.20
N THR A 79 1.53 -6.51 0.91
CA THR A 79 2.27 -7.56 1.61
C THR A 79 3.78 -7.37 1.46
N VAL A 80 4.25 -7.03 0.26
CA VAL A 80 5.69 -6.80 0.01
C VAL A 80 6.19 -5.61 0.81
N ILE A 81 5.49 -4.48 0.76
CA ILE A 81 5.89 -3.27 1.49
C ILE A 81 5.89 -3.52 3.01
N GLU A 82 4.84 -4.12 3.55
CA GLU A 82 4.74 -4.42 4.99
C GLU A 82 5.87 -5.36 5.44
N THR A 83 6.15 -6.42 4.66
CA THR A 83 7.22 -7.37 4.98
C THR A 83 8.60 -6.71 4.91
N CYS A 84 8.88 -5.92 3.87
CA CYS A 84 10.15 -5.19 3.76
C CYS A 84 10.33 -4.20 4.92
N LEU A 85 9.29 -3.44 5.28
CA LEU A 85 9.35 -2.51 6.41
C LEU A 85 9.61 -3.24 7.74
N ARG A 86 8.96 -4.39 7.99
CA ARG A 86 9.22 -5.20 9.18
C ARG A 86 10.66 -5.66 9.23
N LYS A 87 11.17 -6.24 8.14
CA LYS A 87 12.57 -6.67 8.07
C LYS A 87 13.55 -5.52 8.33
N MET A 88 13.34 -4.34 7.74
CA MET A 88 14.23 -3.19 7.91
C MET A 88 14.12 -2.55 9.31
N LEU A 89 12.90 -2.36 9.82
CA LEU A 89 12.68 -1.56 11.04
C LEU A 89 12.69 -2.41 12.32
N ILE A 90 12.20 -3.65 12.26
CA ILE A 90 12.15 -4.56 13.43
C ILE A 90 13.40 -5.45 13.46
N ASP A 91 13.61 -6.22 12.39
CA ASP A 91 14.68 -7.21 12.33
C ASP A 91 16.06 -6.58 12.04
N ARG A 92 16.10 -5.31 11.60
CA ARG A 92 17.32 -4.59 11.19
C ARG A 92 18.06 -5.27 10.03
N ASP A 93 17.34 -6.03 9.22
CA ASP A 93 17.85 -6.83 8.12
C ASP A 93 17.47 -6.22 6.75
N VAL A 94 18.28 -5.29 6.30
CA VAL A 94 18.08 -4.61 5.00
C VAL A 94 18.31 -5.58 3.84
N ARG A 95 19.32 -6.46 3.95
CA ARG A 95 19.62 -7.45 2.90
C ARG A 95 18.49 -8.47 2.76
N GLY A 96 17.98 -8.97 3.88
CA GLY A 96 16.83 -9.88 3.85
C GLY A 96 15.56 -9.24 3.28
N ALA A 97 15.36 -7.92 3.43
CA ALA A 97 14.29 -7.20 2.77
C ALA A 97 14.48 -7.15 1.25
N GLU A 98 15.71 -6.89 0.80
CA GLU A 98 16.06 -6.88 -0.64
C GLU A 98 15.88 -8.26 -1.27
N ASP A 99 16.39 -9.30 -0.62
CA ASP A 99 16.29 -10.69 -1.10
C ASP A 99 14.83 -11.15 -1.18
N TYR A 100 14.02 -10.78 -0.19
CA TYR A 100 12.59 -11.04 -0.20
C TYR A 100 11.90 -10.35 -1.40
N ALA A 101 12.20 -9.09 -1.65
CA ALA A 101 11.61 -8.36 -2.79
C ALA A 101 12.01 -9.00 -4.12
N LYS A 102 13.28 -9.40 -4.30
CA LYS A 102 13.76 -10.12 -5.48
C LYS A 102 13.05 -11.46 -5.67
N GLN A 103 12.85 -12.22 -4.57
CA GLN A 103 12.13 -13.49 -4.62
C GLN A 103 10.68 -13.32 -5.06
N VAL A 104 9.97 -12.32 -4.51
CA VAL A 104 8.58 -12.03 -4.92
C VAL A 104 8.49 -11.64 -6.40
N ILE A 105 9.45 -10.87 -6.91
CA ILE A 105 9.52 -10.51 -8.33
C ILE A 105 9.72 -11.77 -9.19
N ALA A 106 10.63 -12.66 -8.79
CA ALA A 106 10.86 -13.93 -9.48
C ALA A 106 9.60 -14.81 -9.48
N ASP A 107 8.93 -14.94 -8.34
CA ASP A 107 7.69 -15.70 -8.20
C ASP A 107 6.55 -15.13 -9.07
N LEU A 108 6.43 -13.81 -9.11
CA LEU A 108 5.46 -13.13 -9.97
C LEU A 108 5.70 -13.43 -11.45
N LEU A 109 6.94 -13.29 -11.92
CA LEU A 109 7.31 -13.54 -13.32
C LEU A 109 7.17 -15.02 -13.73
N GLN A 110 7.30 -15.93 -12.77
CA GLN A 110 7.10 -17.38 -12.95
C GLN A 110 5.64 -17.83 -12.76
N ASN A 111 4.67 -16.90 -12.63
CA ASN A 111 3.25 -17.19 -12.37
C ASN A 111 3.01 -18.04 -11.10
N LYS A 112 3.85 -17.91 -10.08
CA LYS A 112 3.71 -18.62 -8.78
C LYS A 112 2.87 -17.85 -7.76
N ILE A 113 2.49 -16.61 -8.06
CA ILE A 113 1.67 -15.78 -7.18
C ILE A 113 0.20 -16.12 -7.40
N ASP A 114 -0.51 -16.41 -6.31
CA ASP A 114 -1.94 -16.65 -6.34
C ASP A 114 -2.71 -15.43 -6.86
N MET A 115 -3.73 -15.65 -7.70
CA MET A 115 -4.52 -14.57 -8.32
C MET A 115 -5.17 -13.67 -7.28
N SER A 116 -5.56 -14.18 -6.12
CA SER A 116 -6.17 -13.40 -5.04
C SER A 116 -5.26 -12.27 -4.52
N GLN A 117 -3.94 -12.42 -4.67
CA GLN A 117 -2.94 -11.40 -4.33
C GLN A 117 -2.84 -10.30 -5.40
N LEU A 118 -3.34 -10.56 -6.60
CA LEU A 118 -3.24 -9.66 -7.77
C LEU A 118 -4.51 -8.87 -8.03
N VAL A 119 -5.59 -9.16 -7.31
CA VAL A 119 -6.87 -8.44 -7.44
C VAL A 119 -6.72 -6.98 -7.03
N ILE A 120 -7.19 -6.09 -7.90
CA ILE A 120 -7.31 -4.65 -7.67
C ILE A 120 -8.79 -4.33 -7.53
N SER A 121 -9.15 -3.44 -6.60
CA SER A 121 -10.54 -3.06 -6.39
C SER A 121 -10.70 -1.55 -6.39
N LYS A 122 -11.60 -1.03 -7.24
CA LYS A 122 -11.94 0.40 -7.30
C LYS A 122 -13.44 0.61 -7.21
N ALA A 123 -13.86 1.70 -6.56
CA ALA A 123 -15.27 2.07 -6.50
C ALA A 123 -15.72 2.68 -7.83
N LEU A 124 -16.91 2.30 -8.29
CA LEU A 124 -17.61 2.92 -9.41
C LEU A 124 -18.34 4.16 -8.89
N ALA A 125 -17.57 5.23 -8.63
CA ALA A 125 -18.03 6.40 -7.87
C ALA A 125 -18.85 7.41 -8.72
N LYS A 126 -18.80 7.30 -10.06
CA LYS A 126 -19.47 8.22 -10.98
C LYS A 126 -20.19 7.44 -12.08
N ALA A 127 -21.26 8.02 -12.61
CA ALA A 127 -21.96 7.48 -13.77
C ALA A 127 -21.17 7.70 -15.07
N ASP A 128 -20.43 8.81 -15.14
CA ASP A 128 -19.64 9.18 -16.32
C ASP A 128 -18.19 9.51 -15.93
N TYR A 129 -17.25 9.11 -16.77
CA TYR A 129 -15.83 9.30 -16.61
C TYR A 129 -15.21 9.91 -17.88
N ALA A 130 -14.51 11.04 -17.72
CA ALA A 130 -13.85 11.74 -18.82
C ALA A 130 -12.80 10.88 -19.56
N ALA A 131 -12.23 9.87 -18.88
CA ALA A 131 -11.25 8.97 -19.45
C ALA A 131 -11.60 7.51 -19.16
N LYS A 132 -11.32 6.62 -20.10
CA LYS A 132 -11.50 5.18 -19.95
C LYS A 132 -10.69 4.65 -18.79
N GLN A 133 -11.33 3.89 -17.92
CA GLN A 133 -10.72 3.28 -16.72
C GLN A 133 -11.03 1.80 -16.65
N ALA A 134 -10.06 1.02 -16.15
CA ALA A 134 -10.14 -0.43 -16.10
C ALA A 134 -11.41 -0.97 -15.44
N HIS A 135 -11.79 -0.42 -14.29
CA HIS A 135 -12.98 -0.85 -13.55
C HIS A 135 -14.30 -0.44 -14.20
N VAL A 136 -14.33 0.68 -14.93
CA VAL A 136 -15.52 1.17 -15.64
C VAL A 136 -15.78 0.31 -16.87
N GLU A 137 -14.77 0.14 -17.71
CA GLU A 137 -14.85 -0.68 -18.93
C GLU A 137 -15.18 -2.14 -18.60
N LEU A 138 -14.66 -2.67 -17.48
CA LEU A 138 -15.00 -3.99 -17.03
C LEU A 138 -16.47 -4.07 -16.58
N ALA A 139 -16.95 -3.11 -15.78
CA ALA A 139 -18.35 -3.10 -15.35
C ALA A 139 -19.33 -3.10 -16.53
N GLU A 140 -19.00 -2.36 -17.60
CA GLU A 140 -19.79 -2.37 -18.84
C GLU A 140 -19.74 -3.72 -19.55
N ARG A 141 -18.58 -4.37 -19.64
CA ARG A 141 -18.47 -5.71 -20.21
C ARG A 141 -19.24 -6.75 -19.40
N MET A 142 -19.17 -6.67 -18.06
CA MET A 142 -19.96 -7.53 -17.19
C MET A 142 -21.46 -7.34 -17.40
N ARG A 143 -21.92 -6.09 -17.55
CA ARG A 143 -23.33 -5.79 -17.83
C ARG A 143 -23.82 -6.35 -19.17
N LYS A 144 -22.95 -6.38 -20.17
CA LYS A 144 -23.26 -7.00 -21.48
C LYS A 144 -23.30 -8.52 -21.41
N ARG A 145 -22.56 -9.15 -20.50
CA ARG A 145 -22.57 -10.60 -20.27
C ARG A 145 -23.78 -11.02 -19.45
N ASP A 146 -24.01 -10.35 -18.35
CA ASP A 146 -25.13 -10.58 -17.43
C ASP A 146 -25.44 -9.29 -16.66
N ALA A 147 -26.58 -8.68 -17.01
CA ALA A 147 -27.01 -7.43 -16.40
C ALA A 147 -27.35 -7.59 -14.90
N GLY A 148 -27.74 -8.78 -14.47
CA GLY A 148 -28.16 -9.07 -13.09
C GLY A 148 -26.99 -9.14 -12.11
N SER A 149 -25.81 -9.55 -12.56
CA SER A 149 -24.60 -9.68 -11.74
C SER A 149 -23.62 -8.52 -11.87
N ALA A 150 -23.90 -7.56 -12.77
CA ALA A 150 -22.99 -6.44 -13.02
C ALA A 150 -22.97 -5.44 -11.86
N PRO A 151 -21.79 -4.87 -11.53
CA PRO A 151 -21.68 -3.84 -10.50
C PRO A 151 -22.53 -2.60 -10.80
N ALA A 152 -23.21 -2.10 -9.77
CA ALA A 152 -23.99 -0.86 -9.83
C ALA A 152 -23.14 0.35 -9.44
N LEU A 153 -23.68 1.55 -9.67
CA LEU A 153 -23.05 2.80 -9.21
C LEU A 153 -22.92 2.78 -7.67
N GLY A 154 -21.74 3.09 -7.17
CA GLY A 154 -21.40 3.02 -5.74
C GLY A 154 -20.69 1.72 -5.35
N ASP A 155 -20.85 0.65 -6.11
CA ASP A 155 -20.19 -0.62 -5.83
C ASP A 155 -18.69 -0.59 -6.12
N ARG A 156 -17.97 -1.53 -5.55
CA ARG A 156 -16.58 -1.76 -5.87
C ARG A 156 -16.45 -2.83 -6.93
N VAL A 157 -15.68 -2.51 -7.96
CA VAL A 157 -15.35 -3.45 -9.04
C VAL A 157 -13.99 -4.05 -8.73
N ALA A 158 -13.94 -5.36 -8.53
CA ALA A 158 -12.72 -6.14 -8.42
C ALA A 158 -12.27 -6.54 -9.84
N TYR A 159 -10.98 -6.43 -10.13
CA TYR A 159 -10.45 -6.83 -11.42
C TYR A 159 -8.99 -7.27 -11.33
N VAL A 160 -8.58 -8.06 -12.31
CA VAL A 160 -7.20 -8.41 -12.60
C VAL A 160 -6.84 -7.91 -14.00
N ILE A 161 -5.54 -7.73 -14.25
CA ILE A 161 -5.04 -7.39 -15.59
C ILE A 161 -4.51 -8.67 -16.23
N VAL A 162 -5.15 -9.06 -17.32
CA VAL A 162 -4.81 -10.26 -18.08
C VAL A 162 -3.92 -9.92 -19.28
N LYS A 163 -3.26 -10.94 -19.85
CA LYS A 163 -2.51 -10.79 -21.10
C LYS A 163 -3.46 -10.36 -22.21
N GLY A 164 -3.01 -9.39 -23.01
CA GLY A 164 -3.71 -8.89 -24.18
C GLY A 164 -2.78 -8.79 -25.36
N THR A 165 -3.28 -8.22 -26.47
CA THR A 165 -2.45 -7.93 -27.65
C THR A 165 -1.38 -6.89 -27.33
N LYS A 166 -0.28 -6.91 -28.04
CA LYS A 166 0.82 -5.95 -27.86
C LYS A 166 0.28 -4.51 -28.08
N GLY A 167 0.52 -3.65 -27.11
CA GLY A 167 0.05 -2.25 -27.17
C GLY A 167 -1.31 -1.99 -26.55
N SER A 168 -2.07 -3.02 -26.14
CA SER A 168 -3.36 -2.85 -25.46
C SER A 168 -3.23 -2.06 -24.14
N ALA A 169 -4.15 -1.14 -23.93
CA ALA A 169 -4.22 -0.37 -22.68
C ALA A 169 -4.72 -1.22 -21.50
N ALA A 170 -4.41 -0.80 -20.28
CA ALA A 170 -4.79 -1.55 -19.08
C ALA A 170 -6.32 -1.71 -18.92
N TYR A 171 -7.11 -0.74 -19.39
CA TYR A 171 -8.58 -0.82 -19.33
C TYR A 171 -9.15 -1.87 -20.29
N GLU A 172 -8.45 -2.18 -21.39
CA GLU A 172 -8.83 -3.25 -22.33
C GLU A 172 -8.51 -4.64 -21.78
N LYS A 173 -7.47 -4.74 -20.95
CA LYS A 173 -6.98 -5.98 -20.34
C LYS A 173 -7.54 -6.25 -18.94
N SER A 174 -8.44 -5.42 -18.43
CA SER A 174 -9.09 -5.68 -17.16
C SER A 174 -10.10 -6.81 -17.29
N GLU A 175 -10.12 -7.76 -16.35
CA GLU A 175 -11.07 -8.85 -16.36
C GLU A 175 -11.56 -9.18 -14.95
N ASP A 176 -12.78 -9.71 -14.84
CA ASP A 176 -13.29 -10.23 -13.58
C ASP A 176 -12.42 -11.40 -13.10
N PRO A 177 -11.99 -11.42 -11.82
CA PRO A 177 -11.12 -12.48 -11.32
C PRO A 177 -11.70 -13.88 -11.44
N LEU A 178 -13.00 -14.05 -11.19
CA LEU A 178 -13.67 -15.34 -11.31
C LEU A 178 -13.73 -15.78 -12.78
N TYR A 179 -14.14 -14.88 -13.66
CA TYR A 179 -14.18 -15.15 -15.09
C TYR A 179 -12.79 -15.53 -15.65
N ALA A 180 -11.74 -14.79 -15.23
CA ALA A 180 -10.38 -15.11 -15.63
C ALA A 180 -9.91 -16.49 -15.14
N LEU A 181 -10.32 -16.88 -13.92
CA LEU A 181 -10.01 -18.20 -13.35
C LEU A 181 -10.75 -19.32 -14.09
N GLU A 182 -12.06 -19.18 -14.30
CA GLU A 182 -12.91 -20.17 -14.97
C GLU A 182 -12.48 -20.43 -16.42
N HIS A 183 -12.02 -19.38 -17.11
CA HIS A 183 -11.60 -19.48 -18.52
C HIS A 183 -10.10 -19.63 -18.69
N ASN A 184 -9.33 -19.83 -17.60
CA ASN A 184 -7.87 -19.97 -17.62
C ASN A 184 -7.14 -18.84 -18.38
N ILE A 185 -7.63 -17.61 -18.21
CA ILE A 185 -7.04 -16.44 -18.87
C ILE A 185 -5.73 -16.06 -18.16
N PRO A 186 -4.59 -16.02 -18.87
CA PRO A 186 -3.30 -15.77 -18.24
C PRO A 186 -3.18 -14.31 -17.76
N ILE A 187 -2.61 -14.13 -16.56
CA ILE A 187 -2.34 -12.82 -15.96
C ILE A 187 -1.17 -12.13 -16.67
N ASP A 188 -1.26 -10.80 -16.84
CA ASP A 188 -0.17 -9.96 -17.31
C ASP A 188 0.78 -9.62 -16.15
N THR A 189 1.68 -10.53 -15.82
CA THR A 189 2.64 -10.37 -14.72
C THR A 189 3.56 -9.17 -14.92
N ARG A 190 3.86 -8.82 -16.18
CA ARG A 190 4.68 -7.66 -16.50
C ARG A 190 4.00 -6.36 -16.12
N TYR A 191 2.69 -6.25 -16.33
CA TYR A 191 1.90 -5.10 -15.87
C TYR A 191 2.03 -4.92 -14.36
N TYR A 192 1.92 -6.00 -13.58
CA TYR A 192 2.02 -5.94 -12.12
C TYR A 192 3.42 -5.54 -11.68
N LEU A 193 4.46 -6.05 -12.33
CA LEU A 193 5.83 -5.63 -12.04
C LEU A 193 6.01 -4.12 -12.31
N ASP A 194 5.66 -3.65 -13.50
CA ASP A 194 5.97 -2.30 -13.96
C ASP A 194 5.06 -1.23 -13.34
N ASN A 195 3.79 -1.55 -13.05
CA ASN A 195 2.79 -0.57 -12.62
C ASN A 195 2.34 -0.71 -11.16
N GLN A 196 2.58 -1.86 -10.53
CA GLN A 196 2.18 -2.10 -9.15
C GLN A 196 3.38 -2.19 -8.21
N LEU A 197 4.42 -2.97 -8.53
CA LEU A 197 5.59 -3.14 -7.68
C LEU A 197 6.66 -2.06 -7.90
N SER A 198 7.03 -1.77 -9.15
CA SER A 198 8.14 -0.85 -9.47
C SER A 198 7.77 0.63 -9.38
N LYS A 199 6.49 0.96 -9.49
CA LYS A 199 5.99 2.34 -9.38
C LYS A 199 4.92 2.45 -8.30
N PRO A 200 5.26 2.41 -7.02
CA PRO A 200 4.33 2.85 -6.01
C PRO A 200 4.02 4.32 -6.30
N ARG A 201 2.82 4.58 -6.84
CA ARG A 201 2.38 5.92 -7.20
C ARG A 201 2.22 6.75 -5.94
N GLY A 202 3.26 7.53 -5.60
CA GLY A 202 3.10 8.70 -4.78
C GLY A 202 2.57 9.84 -5.66
N ARG A 203 1.38 10.34 -5.38
CA ARG A 203 0.97 11.68 -5.77
C ARG A 203 1.50 12.68 -4.78
#